data_575a04fa9ad4341f1690d25dc83be33a
#
_entry.id   575a04fa9ad4341f1690d25dc83be33a
#
_cell.length_a   1.000
_cell.length_b   1.000
_cell.length_c   1.000
_cell.angle_alpha   90.00
_cell.angle_beta   90.00
_cell.angle_gamma   90.00
#
_symmetry.space_group_name_H-M   'P 1'
#
loop_
_entity.id
_entity.type
_entity.pdbx_description
1 polymer ?
#
loop_
_entity_poly.entity_id
_entity_poly.type
_entity_poly.pdbx_seq_one_letter_code
_entity_poly.pdbx_strand_id
1 'polypeptide(L)'
;MDGFRCDVASFVPVEFWLQARAAVAAVNPDCVWLAETVHRSYGCLARRHGVYSASDGEVFRAFDLEYEYDVREVFDQYLRGEVPLSRYLDALSFQEACYPANYNKLRFLENHDQPRIASFVRDVRALVHDTAMLYFLKGTTLLYAGQGFENDHL
;
A
#
# COMPACT_ATOMS: atom_id res chain seq x y z
N MET A 1 -3.94 -4.09 -22.83
CA MET A 1 -3.91 -3.47 -21.50
C MET A 1 -3.21 -4.46 -20.58
N ASP A 2 -2.20 -4.01 -19.83
CA ASP A 2 -1.31 -4.91 -19.09
C ASP A 2 -1.70 -5.02 -17.61
N GLY A 3 -2.58 -4.13 -17.13
CA GLY A 3 -3.08 -4.18 -15.76
C GLY A 3 -4.13 -3.14 -15.45
N PHE A 4 -4.69 -3.25 -14.24
CA PHE A 4 -5.66 -2.32 -13.67
C PHE A 4 -5.20 -1.85 -12.29
N ARG A 5 -5.26 -0.56 -12.04
CA ARG A 5 -5.28 0.01 -10.70
C ARG A 5 -6.73 0.28 -10.33
N CYS A 6 -7.22 -0.37 -9.30
CA CYS A 6 -8.61 -0.29 -8.86
C CYS A 6 -8.70 0.63 -7.64
N ASP A 7 -9.38 1.75 -7.86
CA ASP A 7 -9.61 2.79 -6.88
C ASP A 7 -10.51 2.27 -5.75
N VAL A 8 -10.15 2.58 -4.51
CA VAL A 8 -10.91 2.24 -3.28
C VAL A 8 -11.42 0.79 -3.27
N ALA A 9 -10.59 -0.15 -3.74
CA ALA A 9 -10.97 -1.54 -3.96
C ALA A 9 -11.56 -2.23 -2.72
N SER A 10 -11.18 -1.79 -1.52
CA SER A 10 -11.71 -2.31 -0.26
C SER A 10 -13.22 -2.12 -0.07
N PHE A 11 -13.84 -1.13 -0.73
CA PHE A 11 -15.27 -0.84 -0.60
C PHE A 11 -16.14 -1.55 -1.65
N VAL A 12 -15.52 -2.29 -2.55
CA VAL A 12 -16.23 -3.11 -3.54
C VAL A 12 -16.15 -4.58 -3.08
N PRO A 13 -17.26 -5.34 -3.10
CA PRO A 13 -17.25 -6.74 -2.71
C PRO A 13 -16.19 -7.56 -3.45
N VAL A 14 -15.44 -8.39 -2.73
CA VAL A 14 -14.36 -9.22 -3.31
C VAL A 14 -14.90 -10.15 -4.40
N GLU A 15 -16.14 -10.60 -4.27
CA GLU A 15 -16.82 -11.45 -5.26
C GLU A 15 -16.95 -10.76 -6.63
N PHE A 16 -17.15 -9.43 -6.65
CA PHE A 16 -17.13 -8.65 -7.90
C PHE A 16 -15.73 -8.68 -8.53
N TRP A 17 -14.69 -8.45 -7.73
CA TRP A 17 -13.31 -8.47 -8.23
C TRP A 17 -12.90 -9.83 -8.77
N LEU A 18 -13.32 -10.92 -8.11
CA LEU A 18 -13.07 -12.29 -8.59
C LEU A 18 -13.74 -12.54 -9.95
N GLN A 19 -14.98 -12.08 -10.13
CA GLN A 19 -15.69 -12.20 -11.41
C GLN A 19 -15.04 -11.34 -12.50
N ALA A 20 -14.70 -10.09 -12.18
CA ALA A 20 -14.00 -9.17 -13.10
C ALA A 20 -12.66 -9.76 -13.55
N ARG A 21 -11.87 -10.28 -12.59
CA ARG A 21 -10.58 -10.93 -12.88
C ARG A 21 -10.75 -12.14 -13.79
N ALA A 22 -11.72 -13.00 -13.53
CA ALA A 22 -12.00 -14.17 -14.36
C ALA A 22 -12.39 -13.76 -15.80
N ALA A 23 -13.22 -12.73 -15.95
CA ALA A 23 -13.62 -12.22 -17.26
C ALA A 23 -12.44 -11.63 -18.05
N VAL A 24 -11.57 -10.88 -17.38
CA VAL A 24 -10.35 -10.32 -17.99
C VAL A 24 -9.35 -11.42 -18.35
N ALA A 25 -9.16 -12.41 -17.48
CA ALA A 25 -8.23 -13.51 -17.71
C ALA A 25 -8.59 -14.36 -18.94
N ALA A 26 -9.87 -14.38 -19.33
CA ALA A 26 -10.30 -15.02 -20.58
C ALA A 26 -9.76 -14.32 -21.84
N VAL A 27 -9.36 -13.03 -21.72
CA VAL A 27 -8.80 -12.22 -22.82
C VAL A 27 -7.29 -12.04 -22.66
N ASN A 28 -6.84 -11.73 -21.43
CA ASN A 28 -5.45 -11.57 -21.08
C ASN A 28 -5.18 -12.16 -19.69
N PRO A 29 -4.67 -13.40 -19.61
CA PRO A 29 -4.40 -14.06 -18.33
C PRO A 29 -3.25 -13.42 -17.53
N ASP A 30 -2.35 -12.68 -18.20
CA ASP A 30 -1.18 -12.05 -17.58
C ASP A 30 -1.47 -10.62 -17.06
N CYS A 31 -2.74 -10.21 -17.08
CA CYS A 31 -3.15 -8.89 -16.61
C CYS A 31 -2.91 -8.73 -15.10
N VAL A 32 -2.15 -7.70 -14.71
CA VAL A 32 -1.81 -7.39 -13.32
C VAL A 32 -2.92 -6.56 -12.66
N TRP A 33 -3.25 -6.90 -11.41
CA TRP A 33 -4.28 -6.24 -10.63
C TRP A 33 -3.69 -5.60 -9.37
N LEU A 34 -3.74 -4.26 -9.32
CA LEU A 34 -3.32 -3.43 -8.18
C LEU A 34 -4.55 -2.88 -7.46
N ALA A 35 -4.70 -3.21 -6.19
CA ALA A 35 -5.75 -2.64 -5.35
C ALA A 35 -5.26 -1.40 -4.62
N GLU A 36 -6.05 -0.34 -4.65
CA GLU A 36 -5.98 0.66 -3.61
C GLU A 36 -6.84 0.19 -2.43
N THR A 37 -6.17 -0.20 -1.35
CA THR A 37 -6.80 -0.48 -0.06
C THR A 37 -6.91 0.81 0.75
N VAL A 38 -7.63 0.78 1.87
CA VAL A 38 -7.79 1.93 2.74
C VAL A 38 -6.99 1.75 4.03
N HIS A 39 -6.67 2.86 4.71
CA HIS A 39 -6.07 2.80 6.04
C HIS A 39 -6.89 1.91 6.98
N ARG A 40 -6.20 1.12 7.78
CA ARG A 40 -6.82 0.15 8.70
C ARG A 40 -7.85 0.79 9.63
N SER A 41 -7.54 1.95 10.20
CA SER A 41 -8.45 2.72 11.06
C SER A 41 -9.74 3.10 10.32
N TYR A 42 -9.62 3.54 9.06
CA TYR A 42 -10.76 3.93 8.23
C TYR A 42 -11.63 2.73 7.84
N GLY A 43 -11.04 1.60 7.44
CA GLY A 43 -11.79 0.38 7.17
C GLY A 43 -12.55 -0.14 8.38
N CYS A 44 -11.94 -0.09 9.58
CA CYS A 44 -12.61 -0.43 10.83
C CYS A 44 -13.79 0.50 11.14
N LEU A 45 -13.63 1.82 10.93
CA LEU A 45 -14.68 2.80 11.12
C LEU A 45 -15.85 2.55 10.16
N ALA A 46 -15.57 2.33 8.87
CA ALA A 46 -16.58 2.03 7.86
C ALA A 46 -17.45 0.83 8.27
N ARG A 47 -16.83 -0.28 8.69
CA ARG A 47 -17.55 -1.48 9.16
C ARG A 47 -18.42 -1.21 10.38
N ARG A 48 -17.95 -0.39 11.34
CA ARG A 48 -18.75 0.01 12.51
C ARG A 48 -20.03 0.76 12.12
N HIS A 49 -20.01 1.45 10.99
CA HIS A 49 -21.17 2.16 10.44
C HIS A 49 -21.97 1.34 9.42
N GLY A 50 -21.73 0.03 9.33
CA GLY A 50 -22.45 -0.87 8.42
C GLY A 50 -22.06 -0.73 6.95
N VAL A 51 -20.95 -0.02 6.65
CA VAL A 51 -20.42 0.08 5.29
C VAL A 51 -19.49 -1.11 5.03
N TYR A 52 -19.68 -1.78 3.90
CA TYR A 52 -18.79 -2.85 3.48
C TYR A 52 -17.35 -2.32 3.35
N SER A 53 -16.41 -3.06 3.89
CA SER A 53 -14.99 -2.80 3.70
C SER A 53 -14.22 -4.11 3.88
N ALA A 54 -13.68 -4.63 2.79
CA ALA A 54 -12.79 -5.79 2.83
C ALA A 54 -11.49 -5.47 3.56
N SER A 55 -10.96 -6.43 4.27
CA SER A 55 -9.60 -6.39 4.79
C SER A 55 -8.59 -6.68 3.67
N ASP A 56 -7.33 -6.28 3.85
CA ASP A 56 -6.25 -6.56 2.89
C ASP A 56 -6.13 -8.07 2.62
N GLY A 57 -6.24 -8.90 3.65
CA GLY A 57 -6.23 -10.37 3.48
C GLY A 57 -7.37 -10.90 2.60
N GLU A 58 -8.53 -10.24 2.60
CA GLU A 58 -9.65 -10.58 1.71
C GLU A 58 -9.39 -10.06 0.28
N VAL A 59 -8.83 -8.86 0.14
CA VAL A 59 -8.53 -8.24 -1.16
C VAL A 59 -7.47 -9.04 -1.91
N PHE A 60 -6.46 -9.62 -1.24
CA PHE A 60 -5.46 -10.51 -1.85
C PHE A 60 -6.04 -11.77 -2.53
N ARG A 61 -7.33 -12.09 -2.30
CA ARG A 61 -8.01 -13.16 -3.05
C ARG A 61 -8.20 -12.81 -4.53
N ALA A 62 -8.24 -11.53 -4.86
CA ALA A 62 -8.53 -11.05 -6.21
C ALA A 62 -7.40 -10.19 -6.81
N PHE A 63 -6.45 -9.70 -6.02
CA PHE A 63 -5.42 -8.78 -6.46
C PHE A 63 -4.02 -9.36 -6.32
N ASP A 64 -3.12 -8.96 -7.20
CA ASP A 64 -1.72 -9.39 -7.21
C ASP A 64 -0.87 -8.54 -6.28
N LEU A 65 -1.24 -7.26 -6.12
CA LEU A 65 -0.57 -6.33 -5.21
C LEU A 65 -1.55 -5.28 -4.68
N GLU A 66 -1.21 -4.71 -3.53
CA GLU A 66 -1.99 -3.71 -2.83
C GLU A 66 -1.12 -2.58 -2.30
N TYR A 67 -1.64 -1.36 -2.25
CA TYR A 67 -0.98 -0.25 -1.55
C TYR A 67 -0.77 -0.58 -0.07
N GLU A 68 0.36 -0.12 0.50
CA GLU A 68 0.70 -0.33 1.90
C GLU A 68 0.02 0.68 2.84
N TYR A 69 -1.31 0.77 2.78
CA TYR A 69 -2.05 1.66 3.66
C TYR A 69 -2.36 1.07 5.04
N ASP A 70 -2.31 -0.25 5.19
CA ASP A 70 -2.60 -0.95 6.44
C ASP A 70 -1.61 -0.63 7.58
N VAL A 71 -0.35 -0.36 7.26
CA VAL A 71 0.70 0.03 8.21
C VAL A 71 1.16 1.48 8.04
N ARG A 72 0.53 2.23 7.14
CA ARG A 72 0.93 3.59 6.79
C ARG A 72 0.99 4.52 8.00
N GLU A 73 0.02 4.44 8.91
CA GLU A 73 -0.04 5.28 10.10
C GLU A 73 1.21 5.14 10.98
N VAL A 74 1.70 3.91 11.20
CA VAL A 74 2.92 3.69 11.99
C VAL A 74 4.18 4.05 11.20
N PHE A 75 4.18 3.87 9.89
CA PHE A 75 5.29 4.28 9.03
C PHE A 75 5.45 5.80 9.01
N ASP A 76 4.36 6.56 8.90
CA ASP A 76 4.39 8.02 8.98
C ASP A 76 4.91 8.53 10.34
N GLN A 77 4.52 7.87 11.44
CA GLN A 77 5.06 8.18 12.76
C GLN A 77 6.57 7.94 12.83
N TYR A 78 7.06 6.85 12.23
CA TYR A 78 8.49 6.60 12.13
C TYR A 78 9.19 7.68 11.30
N LEU A 79 8.69 8.02 10.12
CA LEU A 79 9.28 9.04 9.25
C LEU A 79 9.34 10.43 9.91
N ARG A 80 8.41 10.73 10.82
CA ARG A 80 8.41 11.96 11.64
C ARG A 80 9.27 11.87 12.90
N GLY A 81 9.87 10.71 13.18
CA GLY A 81 10.66 10.49 14.38
C GLY A 81 9.84 10.34 15.67
N GLU A 82 8.54 10.10 15.57
CA GLU A 82 7.64 9.95 16.71
C GLU A 82 7.73 8.56 17.35
N VAL A 83 8.11 7.55 16.56
CA VAL A 83 8.32 6.17 17.01
C VAL A 83 9.62 5.61 16.42
N PRO A 84 10.28 4.65 17.10
CA PRO A 84 11.47 3.99 16.56
C PRO A 84 11.13 3.07 15.38
N LEU A 85 12.11 2.80 14.52
CA LEU A 85 11.99 1.88 13.37
C LEU A 85 11.44 0.51 13.77
N SER A 86 11.78 0.01 14.97
CA SER A 86 11.30 -1.29 15.46
C SER A 86 9.76 -1.39 15.45
N ARG A 87 9.04 -0.29 15.70
CA ARG A 87 7.57 -0.29 15.66
C ARG A 87 7.03 -0.53 14.25
N TYR A 88 7.69 0.02 13.23
CA TYR A 88 7.34 -0.27 11.84
C TYR A 88 7.70 -1.72 11.48
N LEU A 89 8.87 -2.21 11.89
CA LEU A 89 9.27 -3.60 11.65
C LEU A 89 8.34 -4.61 12.33
N ASP A 90 7.83 -4.31 13.54
CA ASP A 90 6.80 -5.12 14.20
C ASP A 90 5.52 -5.21 13.36
N ALA A 91 5.09 -4.09 12.77
CA ALA A 91 3.92 -4.07 11.89
C ALA A 91 4.15 -4.89 10.61
N LEU A 92 5.35 -4.85 10.02
CA LEU A 92 5.72 -5.69 8.88
C LEU A 92 5.74 -7.18 9.26
N SER A 93 6.24 -7.52 10.44
CA SER A 93 6.22 -8.91 10.95
C SER A 93 4.79 -9.42 11.11
N PHE A 94 3.85 -8.54 11.49
CA PHE A 94 2.44 -8.88 11.54
C PHE A 94 1.86 -9.15 10.15
N GLN A 95 2.27 -8.41 9.11
CA GLN A 95 1.88 -8.72 7.72
C GLN A 95 2.30 -10.14 7.34
N GLU A 96 3.55 -10.54 7.64
CA GLU A 96 4.05 -11.90 7.38
C GLU A 96 3.22 -13.00 8.06
N ALA A 97 2.66 -12.71 9.25
CA ALA A 97 1.85 -13.67 10.00
C ALA A 97 0.39 -13.75 9.50
N CYS A 98 -0.16 -12.67 8.95
CA CYS A 98 -1.60 -12.54 8.67
C CYS A 98 -1.97 -12.66 7.20
N TYR A 99 -1.04 -12.36 6.27
CA TYR A 99 -1.32 -12.35 4.84
C TYR A 99 -0.92 -13.67 4.17
N PRO A 100 -1.45 -13.94 2.96
CA PRO A 100 -1.02 -15.11 2.18
C PRO A 100 0.49 -15.06 1.93
N ALA A 101 1.16 -16.21 1.88
CA ALA A 101 2.62 -16.27 1.71
C ALA A 101 3.17 -15.52 0.48
N ASN A 102 2.35 -15.39 -0.57
CA ASN A 102 2.66 -14.67 -1.80
C ASN A 102 2.17 -13.23 -1.83
N TYR A 103 1.76 -12.65 -0.69
CA TYR A 103 1.31 -11.27 -0.65
C TYR A 103 2.38 -10.30 -1.19
N ASN A 104 1.94 -9.26 -1.87
CA ASN A 104 2.81 -8.24 -2.44
C ASN A 104 2.24 -6.85 -2.13
N LYS A 105 2.93 -6.09 -1.28
CA LYS A 105 2.58 -4.70 -0.97
C LYS A 105 3.34 -3.74 -1.87
N LEU A 106 2.64 -2.74 -2.40
CA LEU A 106 3.23 -1.59 -3.08
C LEU A 106 3.70 -0.60 -2.01
N ARG A 107 5.01 -0.60 -1.75
CA ARG A 107 5.65 0.22 -0.71
C ARG A 107 6.14 1.54 -1.27
N PHE A 108 5.92 2.62 -0.54
CA PHE A 108 6.24 3.97 -0.99
C PHE A 108 6.50 4.92 0.18
N LEU A 109 7.33 5.93 -0.04
CA LEU A 109 7.46 7.07 0.87
C LEU A 109 6.31 8.06 0.66
N GLU A 110 5.99 8.34 -0.59
CA GLU A 110 4.97 9.28 -1.03
C GLU A 110 4.23 8.77 -2.28
N ASN A 111 3.03 9.30 -2.51
CA ASN A 111 2.26 9.09 -3.72
C ASN A 111 1.34 10.31 -3.97
N HIS A 112 0.42 10.21 -4.94
CA HIS A 112 -0.49 11.31 -5.30
C HIS A 112 -1.49 11.70 -4.18
N ASP A 113 -1.71 10.84 -3.18
CA ASP A 113 -2.63 11.08 -2.06
C ASP A 113 -1.90 11.39 -0.73
N GLN A 114 -0.57 11.40 -0.75
CA GLN A 114 0.24 11.63 0.44
C GLN A 114 1.07 12.89 0.30
N PRO A 115 1.36 13.59 1.43
CA PRO A 115 2.31 14.70 1.40
C PRO A 115 3.65 14.27 0.83
N ARG A 116 4.33 15.19 0.16
CA ARG A 116 5.70 14.97 -0.30
C ARG A 116 6.61 14.67 0.89
N ILE A 117 7.41 13.62 0.80
CA ILE A 117 8.31 13.21 1.89
C ILE A 117 9.28 14.34 2.26
N ALA A 118 9.81 15.08 1.29
CA ALA A 118 10.70 16.22 1.51
C ALA A 118 10.04 17.40 2.26
N SER A 119 8.70 17.43 2.36
CA SER A 119 8.00 18.46 3.12
C SER A 119 8.19 18.34 4.63
N PHE A 120 8.47 17.14 5.15
CA PHE A 120 8.63 16.89 6.57
C PHE A 120 9.91 16.12 6.96
N VAL A 121 10.51 15.35 6.05
CA VAL A 121 11.86 14.77 6.24
C VAL A 121 12.87 15.65 5.53
N ARG A 122 13.60 16.48 6.29
CA ARG A 122 14.52 17.50 5.74
C ARG A 122 15.97 17.02 5.62
N ASP A 123 16.35 15.93 6.28
CA ASP A 123 17.70 15.35 6.14
C ASP A 123 17.75 14.48 4.88
N VAL A 124 18.51 14.91 3.89
CA VAL A 124 18.73 14.18 2.62
C VAL A 124 19.26 12.76 2.86
N ARG A 125 20.08 12.57 3.88
CA ARG A 125 20.60 11.22 4.22
C ARG A 125 19.50 10.31 4.74
N ALA A 126 18.54 10.85 5.52
CA ALA A 126 17.36 10.11 5.95
C ALA A 126 16.48 9.74 4.74
N LEU A 127 16.23 10.67 3.81
CA LEU A 127 15.48 10.38 2.58
C LEU A 127 16.13 9.27 1.74
N VAL A 128 17.45 9.33 1.57
CA VAL A 128 18.20 8.29 0.83
C VAL A 128 18.12 6.96 1.56
N HIS A 129 18.30 6.95 2.89
CA HIS A 129 18.20 5.76 3.72
C HIS A 129 16.80 5.13 3.61
N ASP A 130 15.75 5.92 3.81
CA ASP A 130 14.37 5.41 3.83
C ASP A 130 13.92 4.96 2.43
N THR A 131 14.36 5.68 1.38
CA THR A 131 14.16 5.22 -0.01
C THR A 131 14.86 3.89 -0.25
N ALA A 132 16.13 3.75 0.15
CA ALA A 132 16.89 2.52 0.00
C ALA A 132 16.25 1.36 0.77
N MET A 133 15.76 1.61 1.99
CA MET A 133 15.09 0.60 2.82
C MET A 133 13.93 -0.06 2.07
N LEU A 134 13.11 0.71 1.33
CA LEU A 134 11.97 0.16 0.59
C LEU A 134 12.38 -0.93 -0.41
N TYR A 135 13.58 -0.83 -1.02
CA TYR A 135 14.07 -1.83 -1.97
C TYR A 135 14.50 -3.15 -1.33
N PHE A 136 14.76 -3.15 -0.02
CA PHE A 136 15.14 -4.35 0.73
C PHE A 136 13.96 -5.02 1.44
N LEU A 137 12.81 -4.37 1.48
CA LEU A 137 11.59 -4.95 2.06
C LEU A 137 10.88 -5.85 1.04
N LYS A 138 10.21 -6.89 1.52
CA LYS A 138 9.33 -7.72 0.69
C LYS A 138 8.21 -6.87 0.10
N GLY A 139 8.04 -6.92 -1.21
CA GLY A 139 7.00 -6.17 -1.92
C GLY A 139 7.51 -5.55 -3.22
N THR A 140 6.74 -4.63 -3.75
CA THR A 140 7.07 -3.82 -4.92
C THR A 140 7.29 -2.38 -4.47
N THR A 141 8.34 -1.72 -4.95
CA THR A 141 8.63 -0.33 -4.60
C THR A 141 8.02 0.61 -5.62
N LEU A 142 7.30 1.62 -5.14
CA LEU A 142 6.85 2.76 -5.94
C LEU A 142 7.73 3.98 -5.63
N LEU A 143 8.32 4.54 -6.66
CA LEU A 143 8.94 5.87 -6.63
C LEU A 143 8.01 6.87 -7.30
N TYR A 144 7.53 7.82 -6.52
CA TYR A 144 6.63 8.83 -7.05
C TYR A 144 7.40 9.88 -7.87
N ALA A 145 6.80 10.37 -8.95
CA ALA A 145 7.44 11.35 -9.82
C ALA A 145 7.88 12.59 -9.04
N GLY A 146 9.17 12.95 -9.16
CA GLY A 146 9.78 14.06 -8.44
C GLY A 146 10.40 13.72 -7.09
N GLN A 147 10.18 12.53 -6.52
CA GLN A 147 10.78 12.13 -5.23
C GLN A 147 12.31 12.24 -5.24
N GLY A 148 12.98 11.81 -6.32
CA GLY A 148 14.43 11.87 -6.45
C GLY A 148 15.01 13.27 -6.60
N PHE A 149 14.18 14.29 -6.79
CA PHE A 149 14.55 15.70 -6.88
C PHE A 149 14.18 16.51 -5.64
N GLU A 150 13.83 15.83 -4.55
CA GLU A 150 13.45 16.44 -3.26
C GLU A 150 12.32 17.48 -3.43
N ASN A 151 11.40 17.21 -4.36
CA ASN A 151 10.25 18.08 -4.58
C ASN A 151 9.37 18.09 -3.32
N ASP A 152 9.20 19.26 -2.72
CA ASP A 152 8.41 19.49 -1.50
C ASP A 152 7.03 20.10 -1.79
N HIS A 153 6.71 20.34 -3.06
CA HIS A 153 5.42 20.85 -3.50
C HIS A 153 4.51 19.74 -4.05
N LEU A 154 3.24 19.82 -3.70
CA LEU A 154 2.17 18.97 -4.27
C LEU A 154 1.84 19.39 -5.69
#